data_ded2a5d736b6c30c6a64aed974ecdb72
#
_entry.id   ded2a5d736b6c30c6a64aed974ecdb72
#
_cell.length_a   1.000
_cell.length_b   1.000
_cell.length_c   1.000
_cell.angle_alpha   90.00
_cell.angle_beta   90.00
_cell.angle_gamma   90.00
#
_symmetry.space_group_name_H-M   'P 1'
#
loop_
_entity.id
_entity.type
_entity.pdbx_description
1 polymer ?
#
loop_
_entity_poly.entity_id
_entity_poly.type
_entity_poly.pdbx_seq_one_letter_code
_entity_poly.pdbx_strand_id
1 'polypeptide(L)'
;EYKEGSSIPTIKDLQNEEIVSKEGYAKSGFLMFSDEYDADDSLICCRLWKGKDKTSTVLDSARYKGSLAKVFKNVLNFIERNTRTGWRKTKSGGREEVRAYPKEAVREALVNAIAHRDYSIAGTQIDVDIYIDRMDIVSPGSWLLPKSYDRYPVGSIPSIRRNSIIAACLDMANLMERGGTGFQTMVESYKGCAEHLQPGVLIYPGFLDLRLFDLIYEDDQMQVFQDELSDRQKVLEVLRAEGPKHMKELQIVTSYKSRSQFLSEVINPLIKDGVIYRESPKALIKLKNR
;
A
#
# COMPACT_ATOMS: atom_id res chain seq x y z
N GLU A 1 -26.42 -0.57 -2.28
CA GLU A 1 -27.18 -0.23 -3.52
C GLU A 1 -26.68 -1.14 -4.63
N TYR A 2 -27.49 -2.12 -5.02
CA TYR A 2 -27.21 -2.90 -6.24
C TYR A 2 -27.28 -1.94 -7.43
N LYS A 3 -26.32 -2.03 -8.36
CA LYS A 3 -26.48 -1.38 -9.67
C LYS A 3 -27.78 -1.89 -10.28
N GLU A 4 -28.66 -1.00 -10.76
CA GLU A 4 -29.82 -1.38 -11.57
C GLU A 4 -29.35 -2.36 -12.65
N GLY A 5 -29.86 -3.60 -12.60
CA GLY A 5 -29.51 -4.69 -13.52
C GLY A 5 -28.67 -5.83 -12.94
N SER A 6 -28.18 -5.79 -11.70
CA SER A 6 -27.55 -6.94 -11.08
C SER A 6 -28.60 -7.85 -10.45
N SER A 7 -28.69 -9.11 -10.89
CA SER A 7 -29.54 -10.11 -10.25
C SER A 7 -29.00 -10.49 -8.87
N ILE A 8 -29.90 -10.69 -7.89
CA ILE A 8 -29.52 -11.27 -6.60
C ILE A 8 -28.91 -12.65 -6.87
N PRO A 9 -27.70 -12.95 -6.32
CA PRO A 9 -27.06 -14.24 -6.52
C PRO A 9 -27.97 -15.39 -6.04
N THR A 10 -28.08 -16.41 -6.84
CA THR A 10 -28.81 -17.63 -6.46
C THR A 10 -27.91 -18.53 -5.60
N ILE A 11 -28.51 -19.51 -4.91
CA ILE A 11 -27.75 -20.56 -4.19
C ILE A 11 -26.77 -21.26 -5.11
N LYS A 12 -27.13 -21.45 -6.38
CA LYS A 12 -26.28 -22.10 -7.39
C LYS A 12 -25.06 -21.23 -7.74
N ASP A 13 -25.23 -19.91 -7.80
CA ASP A 13 -24.12 -18.99 -8.00
C ASP A 13 -23.14 -19.02 -6.82
N LEU A 14 -23.67 -19.06 -5.59
CA LEU A 14 -22.86 -19.18 -4.37
C LEU A 14 -22.13 -20.53 -4.29
N GLN A 15 -22.73 -21.62 -4.80
CA GLN A 15 -22.09 -22.92 -4.88
C GLN A 15 -20.99 -22.95 -5.96
N ASN A 16 -21.21 -22.33 -7.12
CA ASN A 16 -20.23 -22.23 -8.19
C ASN A 16 -18.97 -21.48 -7.75
N GLU A 17 -19.13 -20.45 -6.92
CA GLU A 17 -18.01 -19.68 -6.32
C GLU A 17 -17.46 -20.33 -5.04
N GLU A 18 -17.91 -21.54 -4.70
CA GLU A 18 -17.53 -22.28 -3.50
C GLU A 18 -17.78 -21.52 -2.16
N ILE A 19 -18.64 -20.52 -2.15
CA ILE A 19 -19.06 -19.76 -0.97
C ILE A 19 -19.97 -20.59 -0.07
N VAL A 20 -20.83 -21.39 -0.71
CA VAL A 20 -21.73 -22.36 -0.07
C VAL A 20 -21.35 -23.77 -0.55
N SER A 21 -21.37 -24.75 0.34
CA SER A 21 -21.12 -26.15 -0.02
C SER A 21 -22.25 -26.72 -0.88
N LYS A 22 -22.04 -27.91 -1.49
CA LYS A 22 -23.07 -28.63 -2.28
C LYS A 22 -24.28 -28.98 -1.41
N GLU A 23 -24.05 -29.21 -0.11
CA GLU A 23 -25.10 -29.54 0.87
C GLU A 23 -25.82 -28.27 1.40
N GLY A 24 -25.42 -27.06 0.96
CA GLY A 24 -26.07 -25.80 1.32
C GLY A 24 -25.48 -25.11 2.57
N TYR A 25 -24.34 -25.56 3.10
CA TYR A 25 -23.69 -24.92 4.25
C TYR A 25 -22.79 -23.75 3.82
N ALA A 26 -22.99 -22.60 4.47
CA ALA A 26 -22.16 -21.42 4.27
C ALA A 26 -20.75 -21.63 4.84
N LYS A 27 -19.71 -21.24 4.07
CA LYS A 27 -18.33 -21.21 4.58
C LYS A 27 -18.12 -20.00 5.49
N SER A 28 -17.21 -20.12 6.46
CA SER A 28 -16.97 -19.10 7.51
C SER A 28 -16.67 -17.71 6.96
N GLY A 29 -15.91 -17.58 5.89
CA GLY A 29 -15.64 -16.30 5.24
C GLY A 29 -16.88 -15.58 4.70
N PHE A 30 -17.91 -16.33 4.30
CA PHE A 30 -19.19 -15.75 3.88
C PHE A 30 -20.00 -15.20 5.06
N LEU A 31 -19.92 -15.84 6.23
CA LEU A 31 -20.62 -15.38 7.43
C LEU A 31 -20.18 -13.97 7.84
N MET A 32 -18.95 -13.58 7.53
CA MET A 32 -18.42 -12.22 7.80
C MET A 32 -19.17 -11.13 7.01
N PHE A 33 -19.98 -11.48 6.01
CA PHE A 33 -20.83 -10.54 5.26
C PHE A 33 -22.29 -10.51 5.78
N SER A 34 -22.64 -11.36 6.75
CA SER A 34 -23.95 -11.34 7.38
C SER A 34 -24.18 -10.02 8.13
N ASP A 35 -25.42 -9.55 8.11
CA ASP A 35 -25.84 -8.37 8.87
C ASP A 35 -25.73 -8.55 10.39
N GLU A 36 -25.77 -9.79 10.85
CA GLU A 36 -25.68 -10.17 12.26
C GLU A 36 -24.24 -10.44 12.73
N TYR A 37 -23.26 -10.38 11.78
CA TYR A 37 -21.87 -10.61 12.13
C TYR A 37 -21.33 -9.49 13.04
N ASP A 38 -20.75 -9.87 14.20
CA ASP A 38 -20.20 -8.93 15.18
C ASP A 38 -18.98 -9.53 15.91
N ALA A 39 -17.99 -10.00 15.18
CA ALA A 39 -16.75 -10.51 15.75
C ALA A 39 -15.58 -9.54 15.50
N ASP A 40 -14.59 -9.58 16.41
CA ASP A 40 -13.45 -8.65 16.40
C ASP A 40 -12.49 -8.87 15.22
N ASP A 41 -12.58 -9.99 14.52
CA ASP A 41 -11.79 -10.27 13.33
C ASP A 41 -12.18 -9.40 12.12
N SER A 42 -13.38 -8.78 12.13
CA SER A 42 -13.78 -7.78 11.13
C SER A 42 -13.35 -6.34 11.48
N LEU A 43 -12.70 -6.14 12.63
CA LEU A 43 -12.34 -4.80 13.13
C LEU A 43 -11.37 -4.08 12.21
N ILE A 44 -11.73 -2.84 11.85
CA ILE A 44 -10.87 -1.86 11.20
C ILE A 44 -10.85 -0.58 12.04
N CYS A 45 -9.65 -0.13 12.40
CA CYS A 45 -9.42 1.11 13.14
C CYS A 45 -8.91 2.19 12.19
N CYS A 46 -9.61 3.32 12.15
CA CYS A 46 -9.26 4.47 11.32
C CYS A 46 -8.81 5.64 12.21
N ARG A 47 -7.74 6.35 11.81
CA ARG A 47 -7.23 7.53 12.52
C ARG A 47 -6.76 8.58 11.54
N LEU A 48 -7.09 9.84 11.83
CA LEU A 48 -6.51 11.01 11.18
C LEU A 48 -5.48 11.62 12.13
N TRP A 49 -4.26 11.76 11.67
CA TRP A 49 -3.13 12.31 12.41
C TRP A 49 -2.83 13.75 11.97
N LYS A 50 -2.45 14.62 12.92
CA LYS A 50 -2.05 16.00 12.64
C LYS A 50 -0.70 16.08 11.93
N GLY A 51 0.16 15.09 12.07
CA GLY A 51 1.54 15.07 11.59
C GLY A 51 1.86 13.90 10.68
N LYS A 52 3.14 13.60 10.52
CA LYS A 52 3.67 12.55 9.64
C LYS A 52 3.80 11.18 10.32
N ASP A 53 3.54 11.08 11.62
CA ASP A 53 3.73 9.85 12.39
C ASP A 53 2.74 9.73 13.56
N LYS A 54 2.77 8.57 14.22
CA LYS A 54 1.90 8.22 15.35
C LYS A 54 2.24 8.95 16.67
N THR A 55 3.28 9.79 16.72
CA THR A 55 3.59 10.62 17.88
C THR A 55 2.82 11.94 17.86
N SER A 56 2.23 12.29 16.72
CA SER A 56 1.41 13.47 16.54
C SER A 56 0.01 13.29 17.14
N THR A 57 -0.74 14.40 17.26
CA THR A 57 -2.10 14.39 17.80
C THR A 57 -3.07 13.70 16.83
N VAL A 58 -3.93 12.83 17.35
CA VAL A 58 -5.08 12.27 16.61
C VAL A 58 -6.17 13.34 16.51
N LEU A 59 -6.60 13.68 15.30
CA LEU A 59 -7.65 14.67 15.03
C LEU A 59 -9.03 14.05 14.91
N ASP A 60 -9.13 12.85 14.34
CA ASP A 60 -10.36 12.05 14.24
C ASP A 60 -10.02 10.56 14.34
N SER A 61 -10.91 9.77 14.90
CA SER A 61 -10.75 8.32 14.96
C SER A 61 -12.11 7.61 14.97
N ALA A 62 -12.14 6.42 14.37
CA ALA A 62 -13.29 5.55 14.38
C ALA A 62 -12.85 4.08 14.39
N ARG A 63 -13.73 3.22 14.95
CA ARG A 63 -13.57 1.77 14.94
C ARG A 63 -14.82 1.17 14.32
N TYR A 64 -14.64 0.39 13.28
CA TYR A 64 -15.74 -0.27 12.58
C TYR A 64 -15.61 -1.77 12.71
N LYS A 65 -16.68 -2.41 13.13
CA LYS A 65 -16.81 -3.85 13.34
C LYS A 65 -18.16 -4.33 12.81
N GLY A 66 -18.27 -5.60 12.47
CA GLY A 66 -19.50 -6.20 11.98
C GLY A 66 -19.39 -6.71 10.54
N SER A 67 -20.49 -6.70 9.81
CA SER A 67 -20.51 -7.13 8.42
C SER A 67 -19.41 -6.45 7.58
N LEU A 68 -18.54 -7.22 6.91
CA LEU A 68 -17.44 -6.66 6.12
C LEU A 68 -17.91 -5.69 5.04
N ALA A 69 -19.09 -5.90 4.45
CA ALA A 69 -19.66 -4.97 3.48
C ALA A 69 -20.00 -3.60 4.12
N LYS A 70 -20.56 -3.61 5.34
CA LYS A 70 -20.85 -2.38 6.11
C LYS A 70 -19.57 -1.72 6.59
N VAL A 71 -18.63 -2.51 7.12
CA VAL A 71 -17.31 -2.03 7.57
C VAL A 71 -16.57 -1.35 6.42
N PHE A 72 -16.50 -1.99 5.25
CA PHE A 72 -15.89 -1.42 4.05
C PHE A 72 -16.46 -0.05 3.69
N LYS A 73 -17.81 0.06 3.60
CA LYS A 73 -18.50 1.32 3.31
C LYS A 73 -18.19 2.40 4.34
N ASN A 74 -18.21 2.05 5.62
CA ASN A 74 -17.96 2.98 6.72
C ASN A 74 -16.51 3.50 6.71
N VAL A 75 -15.54 2.63 6.40
CA VAL A 75 -14.13 3.01 6.27
C VAL A 75 -13.93 3.96 5.09
N LEU A 76 -14.54 3.68 3.93
CA LEU A 76 -14.50 4.61 2.79
C LEU A 76 -15.08 5.97 3.12
N ASN A 77 -16.22 6.01 3.84
CA ASN A 77 -16.84 7.26 4.29
C ASN A 77 -15.92 8.01 5.27
N PHE A 78 -15.21 7.29 6.18
CA PHE A 78 -14.23 7.91 7.06
C PHE A 78 -13.09 8.55 6.26
N ILE A 79 -12.55 7.85 5.29
CA ILE A 79 -11.48 8.34 4.43
C ILE A 79 -11.96 9.57 3.64
N GLU A 80 -13.14 9.50 3.02
CA GLU A 80 -13.66 10.60 2.18
C GLU A 80 -13.88 11.89 2.99
N ARG A 81 -14.42 11.82 4.22
CA ARG A 81 -14.63 13.00 5.06
C ARG A 81 -13.34 13.57 5.66
N ASN A 82 -12.28 12.76 5.76
CA ASN A 82 -11.01 13.12 6.38
C ASN A 82 -9.89 13.41 5.38
N THR A 83 -10.19 13.40 4.08
CA THR A 83 -9.22 13.68 3.03
C THR A 83 -9.60 14.92 2.23
N ARG A 84 -8.59 15.59 1.68
CA ARG A 84 -8.76 16.86 0.98
C ARG A 84 -9.11 16.66 -0.47
N THR A 85 -9.86 17.62 -1.00
CA THR A 85 -10.09 17.81 -2.44
C THR A 85 -9.64 19.23 -2.79
N GLY A 86 -8.81 19.35 -3.81
CA GLY A 86 -8.31 20.62 -4.34
C GLY A 86 -8.69 20.82 -5.79
N TRP A 87 -8.25 21.92 -6.37
CA TRP A 87 -8.47 22.27 -7.76
C TRP A 87 -7.16 22.66 -8.42
N ARG A 88 -6.86 22.05 -9.55
CA ARG A 88 -5.70 22.41 -10.39
C ARG A 88 -6.16 23.14 -11.64
N LYS A 89 -5.44 24.19 -12.05
CA LYS A 89 -5.66 24.82 -13.34
C LYS A 89 -5.14 23.91 -14.45
N THR A 90 -5.97 23.63 -15.44
CA THR A 90 -5.56 22.90 -16.64
C THR A 90 -4.84 23.83 -17.62
N LYS A 91 -4.02 23.27 -18.51
CA LYS A 91 -3.32 24.03 -19.59
C LYS A 91 -4.30 24.75 -20.53
N SER A 92 -5.55 24.29 -20.62
CA SER A 92 -6.63 24.88 -21.41
C SER A 92 -7.38 26.01 -20.67
N GLY A 93 -6.97 26.38 -19.46
CA GLY A 93 -7.60 27.46 -18.68
C GLY A 93 -8.77 27.01 -17.80
N GLY A 94 -9.17 25.73 -17.85
CA GLY A 94 -10.17 25.13 -16.98
C GLY A 94 -9.67 24.82 -15.57
N ARG A 95 -10.56 24.28 -14.74
CA ARG A 95 -10.22 23.73 -13.41
C ARG A 95 -10.51 22.25 -13.40
N GLU A 96 -9.57 21.46 -12.89
CA GLU A 96 -9.71 20.03 -12.66
C GLU A 96 -9.73 19.76 -11.18
N GLU A 97 -10.67 18.92 -10.73
CA GLU A 97 -10.71 18.46 -9.32
C GLU A 97 -9.57 17.49 -9.10
N VAL A 98 -8.75 17.75 -8.09
CA VAL A 98 -7.68 16.85 -7.65
C VAL A 98 -7.98 16.39 -6.24
N ARG A 99 -8.03 15.07 -6.05
CA ARG A 99 -8.19 14.45 -4.73
C ARG A 99 -6.83 14.17 -4.13
N ALA A 100 -6.72 14.30 -2.81
CA ALA A 100 -5.51 13.87 -2.08
C ALA A 100 -5.16 12.40 -2.40
N TYR A 101 -6.18 11.56 -2.51
CA TYR A 101 -6.04 10.15 -2.88
C TYR A 101 -7.04 9.80 -3.99
N PRO A 102 -6.62 9.17 -5.11
CA PRO A 102 -7.54 8.64 -6.11
C PRO A 102 -8.50 7.63 -5.50
N LYS A 103 -9.80 7.73 -5.80
CA LYS A 103 -10.84 6.87 -5.22
C LYS A 103 -10.60 5.39 -5.50
N GLU A 104 -10.19 5.10 -6.71
CA GLU A 104 -9.89 3.74 -7.19
C GLU A 104 -8.73 3.13 -6.40
N ALA A 105 -7.68 3.91 -6.16
CA ALA A 105 -6.52 3.47 -5.37
C ALA A 105 -6.89 3.18 -3.92
N VAL A 106 -7.68 4.07 -3.28
CA VAL A 106 -8.15 3.87 -1.90
C VAL A 106 -9.00 2.62 -1.78
N ARG A 107 -9.97 2.46 -2.70
CA ARG A 107 -10.86 1.30 -2.75
C ARG A 107 -10.06 0.01 -2.87
N GLU A 108 -9.14 -0.03 -3.81
CA GLU A 108 -8.32 -1.20 -4.09
C GLU A 108 -7.38 -1.54 -2.92
N ALA A 109 -6.75 -0.54 -2.31
CA ALA A 109 -5.91 -0.74 -1.14
C ALA A 109 -6.70 -1.34 0.04
N LEU A 110 -7.92 -0.87 0.28
CA LEU A 110 -8.79 -1.39 1.33
C LEU A 110 -9.28 -2.82 1.02
N VAL A 111 -9.67 -3.08 -0.23
CA VAL A 111 -10.03 -4.43 -0.69
C VAL A 111 -8.87 -5.40 -0.46
N ASN A 112 -7.67 -5.02 -0.87
CA ASN A 112 -6.48 -5.86 -0.69
C ASN A 112 -6.17 -6.11 0.79
N ALA A 113 -6.29 -5.09 1.64
CA ALA A 113 -6.08 -5.24 3.08
C ALA A 113 -7.05 -6.26 3.70
N ILE A 114 -8.33 -6.27 3.28
CA ILE A 114 -9.36 -7.21 3.75
C ILE A 114 -9.15 -8.59 3.15
N ALA A 115 -8.96 -8.70 1.83
CA ALA A 115 -8.85 -9.99 1.14
C ALA A 115 -7.57 -10.76 1.49
N HIS A 116 -6.50 -10.04 1.87
CA HIS A 116 -5.20 -10.64 2.18
C HIS A 116 -4.84 -10.68 3.67
N ARG A 117 -5.69 -10.14 4.56
CA ARG A 117 -5.51 -10.26 6.01
C ARG A 117 -5.38 -11.71 6.43
N ASP A 118 -4.53 -11.95 7.41
CA ASP A 118 -4.47 -13.24 8.11
C ASP A 118 -5.47 -13.25 9.27
N TYR A 119 -6.64 -13.82 9.03
CA TYR A 119 -7.71 -13.93 10.02
C TYR A 119 -7.44 -14.96 11.12
N SER A 120 -6.37 -15.75 11.01
CA SER A 120 -5.96 -16.70 12.06
C SER A 120 -5.22 -16.02 13.21
N ILE A 121 -4.75 -14.78 13.03
CA ILE A 121 -4.04 -14.02 14.05
C ILE A 121 -5.05 -13.28 14.93
N ALA A 122 -5.43 -13.92 16.04
CA ALA A 122 -6.37 -13.34 16.99
C ALA A 122 -5.84 -12.05 17.65
N GLY A 123 -6.77 -11.14 18.03
CA GLY A 123 -6.44 -9.89 18.69
C GLY A 123 -5.80 -8.83 17.81
N THR A 124 -5.80 -9.02 16.50
CA THR A 124 -5.30 -8.04 15.53
C THR A 124 -6.44 -7.37 14.75
N GLN A 125 -6.16 -6.22 14.16
CA GLN A 125 -7.09 -5.47 13.31
C GLN A 125 -6.38 -4.93 12.07
N ILE A 126 -7.14 -4.45 11.09
CA ILE A 126 -6.62 -3.58 10.03
C ILE A 126 -6.59 -2.16 10.58
N ASP A 127 -5.48 -1.46 10.38
CA ASP A 127 -5.34 -0.04 10.72
C ASP A 127 -5.31 0.79 9.44
N VAL A 128 -6.09 1.88 9.42
CA VAL A 128 -6.09 2.91 8.39
C VAL A 128 -5.64 4.20 9.04
N ASP A 129 -4.39 4.57 8.81
CA ASP A 129 -3.77 5.77 9.39
C ASP A 129 -3.58 6.83 8.29
N ILE A 130 -4.31 7.95 8.40
CA ILE A 130 -4.21 9.08 7.49
C ILE A 130 -3.29 10.11 8.13
N TYR A 131 -2.14 10.33 7.53
CA TYR A 131 -1.18 11.36 7.93
C TYR A 131 -1.33 12.60 7.05
N ILE A 132 -0.54 13.63 7.33
CA ILE A 132 -0.58 14.88 6.57
C ILE A 132 -0.10 14.71 5.11
N ASP A 133 0.77 13.73 4.84
CA ASP A 133 1.45 13.48 3.57
C ASP A 133 1.09 12.15 2.90
N ARG A 134 0.46 11.23 3.63
CA ARG A 134 0.15 9.88 3.14
C ARG A 134 -0.95 9.21 3.94
N MET A 135 -1.43 8.09 3.40
CA MET A 135 -2.29 7.12 4.07
C MET A 135 -1.60 5.77 4.08
N ASP A 136 -1.50 5.17 5.26
CA ASP A 136 -1.00 3.80 5.45
C ASP A 136 -2.19 2.89 5.81
N ILE A 137 -2.36 1.79 5.06
CA ILE A 137 -3.36 0.75 5.34
C ILE A 137 -2.61 -0.51 5.72
N VAL A 138 -2.57 -0.80 7.02
CA VAL A 138 -1.79 -1.88 7.61
C VAL A 138 -2.67 -3.09 7.86
N SER A 139 -2.34 -4.22 7.23
CA SER A 139 -3.06 -5.49 7.36
C SER A 139 -2.19 -6.56 8.01
N PRO A 140 -2.68 -7.26 9.06
CA PRO A 140 -1.98 -8.38 9.68
C PRO A 140 -1.80 -9.54 8.70
N GLY A 141 -0.62 -10.16 8.73
CA GLY A 141 -0.28 -11.33 7.95
C GLY A 141 1.10 -11.22 7.29
N SER A 142 1.78 -12.35 7.18
CA SER A 142 3.08 -12.42 6.52
C SER A 142 2.94 -12.39 5.00
N TRP A 143 3.98 -11.92 4.33
CA TRP A 143 4.08 -12.00 2.88
C TRP A 143 4.09 -13.46 2.39
N LEU A 144 3.29 -13.77 1.37
CA LEU A 144 3.10 -15.15 0.89
C LEU A 144 4.16 -15.61 -0.12
N LEU A 145 4.89 -14.68 -0.72
CA LEU A 145 5.92 -14.98 -1.70
C LEU A 145 7.31 -14.97 -1.07
N PRO A 146 8.31 -15.61 -1.71
CA PRO A 146 9.70 -15.46 -1.32
C PRO A 146 10.07 -13.97 -1.24
N LYS A 147 10.60 -13.55 -0.11
CA LYS A 147 10.97 -12.15 0.13
C LYS A 147 12.23 -11.81 -0.67
N SER A 148 12.10 -11.05 -1.75
CA SER A 148 13.23 -10.53 -2.50
C SER A 148 13.47 -9.04 -2.27
N TYR A 149 12.46 -8.32 -1.76
CA TYR A 149 12.53 -6.88 -1.47
C TYR A 149 11.73 -6.55 -0.22
N ASP A 150 12.14 -5.51 0.50
CA ASP A 150 11.37 -4.98 1.64
C ASP A 150 10.24 -4.04 1.16
N ARG A 151 10.32 -3.56 -0.08
CA ARG A 151 9.30 -2.77 -0.77
C ARG A 151 9.14 -3.28 -2.19
N TYR A 152 7.91 -3.56 -2.59
CA TYR A 152 7.58 -3.94 -3.96
C TYR A 152 6.94 -2.78 -4.71
N PRO A 153 7.34 -2.52 -5.96
CA PRO A 153 6.52 -1.74 -6.88
C PRO A 153 5.17 -2.44 -7.02
N VAL A 154 4.10 -1.71 -6.75
CA VAL A 154 2.73 -2.28 -6.67
C VAL A 154 2.36 -3.06 -7.93
N GLY A 155 2.73 -2.55 -9.13
CA GLY A 155 2.44 -3.21 -10.40
C GLY A 155 3.18 -4.53 -10.67
N SER A 156 4.18 -4.90 -9.85
CA SER A 156 4.92 -6.17 -10.00
C SER A 156 4.42 -7.29 -9.08
N ILE A 157 3.39 -7.04 -8.28
CA ILE A 157 2.86 -8.00 -7.32
C ILE A 157 1.89 -8.94 -8.02
N PRO A 158 2.15 -10.25 -8.03
CA PRO A 158 1.20 -11.22 -8.57
C PRO A 158 -0.03 -11.34 -7.68
N SER A 159 -1.17 -11.60 -8.29
CA SER A 159 -2.44 -11.84 -7.58
C SER A 159 -2.41 -13.19 -6.87
N ILE A 160 -2.20 -13.19 -5.57
CA ILE A 160 -2.30 -14.39 -4.72
C ILE A 160 -3.37 -14.12 -3.68
N ARG A 161 -4.43 -14.95 -3.67
CA ARG A 161 -5.56 -14.78 -2.74
C ARG A 161 -5.31 -15.57 -1.47
N ARG A 162 -5.20 -14.91 -0.31
CA ARG A 162 -5.16 -15.59 0.99
C ARG A 162 -6.55 -16.12 1.38
N ASN A 163 -7.58 -15.32 1.17
CA ASN A 163 -8.96 -15.61 1.58
C ASN A 163 -9.88 -15.66 0.34
N SER A 164 -9.90 -16.79 -0.38
CA SER A 164 -10.65 -16.94 -1.62
C SER A 164 -12.15 -16.67 -1.45
N ILE A 165 -12.74 -17.09 -0.33
CA ILE A 165 -14.17 -16.89 -0.05
C ILE A 165 -14.48 -15.41 0.19
N ILE A 166 -13.67 -14.73 0.98
CA ILE A 166 -13.84 -13.27 1.21
C ILE A 166 -13.68 -12.51 -0.10
N ALA A 167 -12.67 -12.87 -0.91
CA ALA A 167 -12.46 -12.25 -2.23
C ALA A 167 -13.66 -12.47 -3.16
N ALA A 168 -14.22 -13.70 -3.20
CA ALA A 168 -15.41 -13.99 -3.98
C ALA A 168 -16.63 -13.20 -3.51
N CYS A 169 -16.82 -13.05 -2.19
CA CYS A 169 -17.90 -12.23 -1.63
C CYS A 169 -17.74 -10.73 -1.96
N LEU A 170 -16.52 -10.19 -1.87
CA LEU A 170 -16.22 -8.80 -2.24
C LEU A 170 -16.52 -8.55 -3.72
N ASP A 171 -16.16 -9.50 -4.60
CA ASP A 171 -16.46 -9.43 -6.02
C ASP A 171 -17.97 -9.48 -6.31
N MET A 172 -18.69 -10.43 -5.72
CA MET A 172 -20.15 -10.52 -5.86
C MET A 172 -20.86 -9.28 -5.35
N ALA A 173 -20.32 -8.62 -4.31
CA ALA A 173 -20.82 -7.35 -3.80
C ALA A 173 -20.40 -6.14 -4.68
N ASN A 174 -19.73 -6.34 -5.82
CA ASN A 174 -19.12 -5.30 -6.65
C ASN A 174 -18.15 -4.37 -5.88
N LEU A 175 -17.50 -4.90 -4.86
CA LEU A 175 -16.49 -4.19 -4.07
C LEU A 175 -15.07 -4.46 -4.55
N MET A 176 -14.86 -5.54 -5.31
CA MET A 176 -13.58 -5.97 -5.89
C MET A 176 -13.76 -6.26 -7.39
N GLU A 177 -12.74 -6.03 -8.21
CA GLU A 177 -12.72 -6.45 -9.62
C GLU A 177 -12.06 -7.83 -9.78
N ARG A 178 -12.66 -8.69 -10.64
CA ARG A 178 -12.05 -9.98 -11.01
C ARG A 178 -10.89 -9.74 -11.96
N GLY A 179 -9.85 -10.53 -11.82
CA GLY A 179 -8.77 -10.60 -12.82
C GLY A 179 -7.37 -10.27 -12.31
N GLY A 180 -7.21 -9.91 -11.03
CA GLY A 180 -5.88 -9.59 -10.49
C GLY A 180 -5.32 -8.25 -10.97
N THR A 181 -6.17 -7.38 -11.50
CA THR A 181 -5.81 -6.06 -12.03
C THR A 181 -5.80 -4.97 -10.97
N GLY A 182 -6.15 -5.28 -9.72
CA GLY A 182 -6.35 -4.30 -8.67
C GLY A 182 -5.12 -3.47 -8.35
N PHE A 183 -3.97 -4.11 -8.24
CA PHE A 183 -2.70 -3.38 -8.11
C PHE A 183 -2.38 -2.53 -9.33
N GLN A 184 -2.72 -3.00 -10.53
CA GLN A 184 -2.57 -2.22 -11.76
C GLN A 184 -3.48 -0.99 -11.76
N THR A 185 -4.73 -1.13 -11.34
CA THR A 185 -5.69 -0.02 -11.17
C THR A 185 -5.15 1.03 -10.20
N MET A 186 -4.52 0.60 -9.09
CA MET A 186 -3.89 1.49 -8.13
C MET A 186 -2.74 2.29 -8.76
N VAL A 187 -1.85 1.64 -9.53
CA VAL A 187 -0.74 2.29 -10.25
C VAL A 187 -1.26 3.25 -11.33
N GLU A 188 -2.24 2.82 -12.13
CA GLU A 188 -2.84 3.66 -13.18
C GLU A 188 -3.51 4.93 -12.60
N SER A 189 -4.09 4.84 -11.40
CA SER A 189 -4.69 6.00 -10.71
C SER A 189 -3.66 7.06 -10.31
N TYR A 190 -2.38 6.69 -10.19
CA TYR A 190 -1.25 7.59 -9.92
C TYR A 190 -0.42 7.90 -11.16
N LYS A 191 -0.91 7.53 -12.35
CA LYS A 191 -0.20 7.77 -13.62
C LYS A 191 0.05 9.26 -13.85
N GLY A 192 1.29 9.59 -14.20
CA GLY A 192 1.71 10.99 -14.41
C GLY A 192 2.11 11.73 -13.14
N CYS A 193 1.95 11.12 -11.96
CA CYS A 193 2.52 11.65 -10.73
C CYS A 193 4.01 11.31 -10.63
N ALA A 194 4.74 12.11 -9.86
CA ALA A 194 6.17 11.88 -9.63
C ALA A 194 6.43 10.48 -9.03
N GLU A 195 7.59 9.90 -9.30
CA GLU A 195 7.94 8.53 -8.91
C GLU A 195 7.81 8.28 -7.39
N HIS A 196 8.20 9.27 -6.57
CA HIS A 196 8.12 9.17 -5.11
C HIS A 196 6.69 9.17 -4.56
N LEU A 197 5.71 9.65 -5.34
CA LEU A 197 4.28 9.61 -4.99
C LEU A 197 3.60 8.32 -5.43
N GLN A 198 4.31 7.43 -6.13
CA GLN A 198 3.71 6.16 -6.53
C GLN A 198 3.36 5.29 -5.32
N PRO A 199 2.20 4.63 -5.34
CA PRO A 199 1.79 3.74 -4.26
C PRO A 199 2.81 2.63 -4.03
N GLY A 200 2.89 2.11 -2.81
CA GLY A 200 3.84 1.08 -2.45
C GLY A 200 3.29 0.06 -1.46
N VAL A 201 3.88 -1.13 -1.48
CA VAL A 201 3.68 -2.15 -0.44
C VAL A 201 4.96 -2.31 0.34
N LEU A 202 4.90 -2.05 1.64
CA LEU A 202 5.99 -2.25 2.59
C LEU A 202 5.73 -3.56 3.33
N ILE A 203 6.75 -4.41 3.39
CA ILE A 203 6.66 -5.75 3.96
C ILE A 203 7.40 -5.79 5.27
N TYR A 204 6.65 -6.06 6.34
CA TYR A 204 7.17 -6.23 7.69
C TYR A 204 6.97 -7.67 8.19
N PRO A 205 7.74 -8.12 9.18
CA PRO A 205 7.43 -9.37 9.86
C PRO A 205 6.04 -9.31 10.50
N GLY A 206 5.09 -10.11 9.98
CA GLY A 206 3.73 -10.23 10.52
C GLY A 206 2.70 -9.22 10.05
N PHE A 207 3.03 -8.24 9.24
CA PHE A 207 2.05 -7.32 8.62
C PHE A 207 2.53 -6.71 7.30
N LEU A 208 1.57 -6.25 6.52
CA LEU A 208 1.77 -5.54 5.25
C LEU A 208 1.23 -4.12 5.40
N ASP A 209 1.94 -3.14 4.87
CA ASP A 209 1.53 -1.75 4.82
C ASP A 209 1.37 -1.31 3.36
N LEU A 210 0.12 -1.04 2.98
CA LEU A 210 -0.22 -0.45 1.69
C LEU A 210 -0.19 1.07 1.85
N ARG A 211 0.76 1.72 1.20
CA ARG A 211 0.99 3.16 1.31
C ARG A 211 0.52 3.90 0.08
N LEU A 212 -0.34 4.90 0.29
CA LEU A 212 -0.79 5.86 -0.71
C LEU A 212 -0.30 7.25 -0.32
N PHE A 213 0.25 8.01 -1.27
CA PHE A 213 0.72 9.38 -1.02
C PHE A 213 -0.35 10.41 -1.36
N ASP A 214 -0.40 11.50 -0.58
CA ASP A 214 -1.30 12.63 -0.79
C ASP A 214 -0.81 13.45 -1.99
N LEU A 215 -1.62 13.52 -3.05
CA LEU A 215 -1.30 14.21 -4.30
C LEU A 215 -1.44 15.76 -4.23
N ILE A 216 -1.97 16.27 -3.13
CA ILE A 216 -2.18 17.71 -2.90
C ILE A 216 -1.18 18.25 -1.87
N TYR A 217 -0.54 17.36 -1.13
CA TYR A 217 0.41 17.74 -0.11
C TYR A 217 1.67 18.31 -0.75
N GLU A 218 1.90 19.61 -0.54
CA GLU A 218 3.12 20.31 -0.94
C GLU A 218 4.03 20.41 0.29
N ASP A 219 5.17 19.75 0.23
CA ASP A 219 6.18 19.81 1.28
C ASP A 219 7.52 20.29 0.69
N ASP A 220 8.00 21.43 1.13
CA ASP A 220 9.35 21.91 0.80
C ASP A 220 10.44 20.92 1.24
N GLN A 221 10.14 20.05 2.23
CA GLN A 221 11.05 19.00 2.69
C GLN A 221 10.94 17.68 1.87
N MET A 222 9.90 17.50 1.04
CA MET A 222 9.82 16.33 0.16
C MET A 222 10.95 16.31 -0.89
N GLN A 223 11.45 17.47 -1.31
CA GLN A 223 12.62 17.55 -2.18
C GLN A 223 13.87 16.94 -1.51
N VAL A 224 14.06 17.13 -0.20
CA VAL A 224 15.19 16.55 0.55
C VAL A 224 15.08 15.02 0.60
N PHE A 225 13.88 14.46 0.81
CA PHE A 225 13.65 13.01 0.79
C PHE A 225 13.79 12.40 -0.63
N GLN A 226 13.44 13.16 -1.66
CA GLN A 226 13.65 12.75 -3.05
C GLN A 226 15.13 12.64 -3.40
N ASP A 227 15.91 13.63 -2.98
CA ASP A 227 17.34 13.65 -3.26
C ASP A 227 18.06 12.51 -2.53
N GLU A 228 17.67 12.16 -1.30
CA GLU A 228 18.26 11.04 -0.56
C GLU A 228 17.91 9.66 -1.14
N LEU A 229 16.64 9.40 -1.46
CA LEU A 229 16.22 8.17 -2.15
C LEU A 229 16.81 8.10 -3.57
N SER A 230 16.82 9.23 -4.30
CA SER A 230 17.45 9.41 -5.59
C SER A 230 18.96 9.10 -5.54
N ASP A 231 19.68 9.57 -4.53
CA ASP A 231 21.12 9.36 -4.44
C ASP A 231 21.49 7.89 -4.13
N ARG A 232 20.71 7.20 -3.31
CA ARG A 232 20.86 5.74 -3.12
C ARG A 232 20.56 4.97 -4.40
N GLN A 233 19.50 5.35 -5.10
CA GLN A 233 19.14 4.75 -6.38
C GLN A 233 20.20 5.02 -7.45
N LYS A 234 20.68 6.25 -7.58
CA LYS A 234 21.78 6.60 -8.51
C LYS A 234 23.02 5.74 -8.28
N VAL A 235 23.41 5.56 -7.00
CA VAL A 235 24.52 4.68 -6.64
C VAL A 235 24.28 3.23 -7.09
N LEU A 236 23.06 2.71 -6.85
CA LEU A 236 22.74 1.33 -7.24
C LEU A 236 22.65 1.16 -8.76
N GLU A 237 22.12 2.15 -9.48
CA GLU A 237 22.06 2.14 -10.95
C GLU A 237 23.46 2.15 -11.58
N VAL A 238 24.35 3.01 -11.08
CA VAL A 238 25.74 3.03 -11.54
C VAL A 238 26.44 1.69 -11.28
N LEU A 239 26.23 1.10 -10.09
CA LEU A 239 26.82 -0.21 -9.76
C LEU A 239 26.23 -1.35 -10.59
N ARG A 240 24.97 -1.25 -11.02
CA ARG A 240 24.34 -2.23 -11.92
C ARG A 240 24.81 -2.10 -13.36
N ALA A 241 24.89 -0.87 -13.85
CA ALA A 241 25.24 -0.58 -15.25
C ALA A 241 26.74 -0.70 -15.53
N GLU A 242 27.57 -0.22 -14.62
CA GLU A 242 29.00 -0.05 -14.84
C GLU A 242 29.87 -0.96 -13.95
N GLY A 243 29.25 -1.74 -13.06
CA GLY A 243 29.96 -2.65 -12.17
C GLY A 243 30.62 -1.96 -10.95
N PRO A 244 31.58 -2.62 -10.30
CA PRO A 244 32.23 -2.11 -9.09
C PRO A 244 32.92 -0.75 -9.27
N LYS A 245 32.70 0.18 -8.32
CA LYS A 245 33.20 1.56 -8.38
C LYS A 245 33.90 1.99 -7.10
N HIS A 246 34.80 2.97 -7.23
CA HIS A 246 35.35 3.64 -6.05
C HIS A 246 34.37 4.62 -5.42
N MET A 247 34.53 4.83 -4.13
CA MET A 247 33.71 5.76 -3.34
C MET A 247 33.58 7.14 -3.98
N LYS A 248 34.67 7.69 -4.53
CA LYS A 248 34.66 9.01 -5.18
C LYS A 248 33.79 9.06 -6.42
N GLU A 249 33.80 8.01 -7.23
CA GLU A 249 33.00 7.90 -8.45
C GLU A 249 31.49 7.87 -8.11
N LEU A 250 31.13 7.12 -7.07
CA LEU A 250 29.75 7.05 -6.60
C LEU A 250 29.31 8.34 -5.92
N GLN A 251 30.19 9.07 -5.25
CA GLN A 251 29.86 10.37 -4.66
C GLN A 251 29.55 11.43 -5.71
N ILE A 252 30.25 11.42 -6.86
CA ILE A 252 30.07 12.40 -7.94
C ILE A 252 28.66 12.36 -8.53
N VAL A 253 28.02 11.18 -8.56
CA VAL A 253 26.65 11.02 -9.11
C VAL A 253 25.56 11.37 -8.10
N THR A 254 25.94 11.81 -6.92
CA THR A 254 25.04 12.19 -5.83
C THR A 254 25.13 13.69 -5.52
N SER A 255 24.17 14.21 -4.76
CA SER A 255 24.15 15.59 -4.30
C SER A 255 25.14 15.90 -3.18
N TYR A 256 25.76 14.87 -2.57
CA TYR A 256 26.62 15.01 -1.39
C TYR A 256 27.99 15.59 -1.70
N LYS A 257 28.28 16.78 -1.17
CA LYS A 257 29.62 17.39 -1.23
C LYS A 257 30.55 16.86 -0.15
N SER A 258 30.03 16.48 1.01
CA SER A 258 30.79 15.93 2.13
C SER A 258 30.89 14.42 2.04
N ARG A 259 32.12 13.88 2.05
CA ARG A 259 32.37 12.44 2.08
C ARG A 259 31.81 11.76 3.33
N SER A 260 31.84 12.42 4.47
CA SER A 260 31.32 11.88 5.74
C SER A 260 29.80 11.74 5.69
N GLN A 261 29.10 12.73 5.17
CA GLN A 261 27.65 12.67 4.98
C GLN A 261 27.26 11.61 3.94
N PHE A 262 27.92 11.57 2.79
CA PHE A 262 27.71 10.53 1.79
C PHE A 262 27.89 9.11 2.35
N LEU A 263 28.88 8.91 3.22
CA LEU A 263 29.09 7.64 3.91
C LEU A 263 27.95 7.34 4.89
N SER A 264 27.57 8.28 5.76
CA SER A 264 26.55 8.05 6.77
C SER A 264 25.15 7.86 6.18
N GLU A 265 24.79 8.65 5.16
CA GLU A 265 23.43 8.70 4.65
C GLU A 265 23.15 7.73 3.48
N VAL A 266 24.19 7.38 2.73
CA VAL A 266 24.02 6.53 1.53
C VAL A 266 24.73 5.19 1.68
N ILE A 267 26.04 5.18 1.89
CA ILE A 267 26.86 3.97 1.78
C ILE A 267 26.66 3.03 2.98
N ASN A 268 26.74 3.55 4.20
CA ASN A 268 26.60 2.71 5.40
C ASN A 268 25.21 2.06 5.53
N PRO A 269 24.10 2.75 5.24
CA PRO A 269 22.79 2.12 5.17
C PRO A 269 22.73 0.99 4.12
N LEU A 270 23.21 1.22 2.89
CA LEU A 270 23.23 0.19 1.84
C LEU A 270 24.10 -1.03 2.21
N ILE A 271 25.18 -0.82 2.96
CA ILE A 271 26.00 -1.93 3.51
C ILE A 271 25.25 -2.65 4.62
N LYS A 272 24.61 -1.91 5.54
CA LYS A 272 23.82 -2.47 6.64
C LYS A 272 22.64 -3.30 6.13
N ASP A 273 21.98 -2.82 5.07
CA ASP A 273 20.87 -3.51 4.41
C ASP A 273 21.36 -4.70 3.53
N GLY A 274 22.68 -4.90 3.45
CA GLY A 274 23.27 -6.00 2.70
C GLY A 274 23.12 -5.93 1.19
N VAL A 275 22.86 -4.73 0.65
CA VAL A 275 22.68 -4.49 -0.80
C VAL A 275 24.02 -4.32 -1.51
N ILE A 276 24.96 -3.65 -0.85
CA ILE A 276 26.33 -3.46 -1.32
C ILE A 276 27.33 -3.94 -0.27
N TYR A 277 28.56 -4.17 -0.70
CA TYR A 277 29.68 -4.49 0.21
C TYR A 277 30.98 -3.91 -0.28
N ARG A 278 31.96 -3.80 0.62
CA ARG A 278 33.35 -3.49 0.33
C ARG A 278 34.26 -4.28 1.27
N GLU A 279 35.37 -4.75 0.75
CA GLU A 279 36.34 -5.59 1.49
C GLU A 279 37.23 -4.76 2.44
N SER A 280 37.48 -3.51 2.09
CA SER A 280 38.25 -2.56 2.90
C SER A 280 37.80 -1.12 2.63
N PRO A 281 38.17 -0.13 3.47
CA PRO A 281 37.84 1.27 3.25
C PRO A 281 38.31 1.89 1.92
N LYS A 282 39.32 1.29 1.29
CA LYS A 282 39.86 1.71 -0.01
C LYS A 282 39.41 0.83 -1.17
N ALA A 283 38.74 -0.30 -0.89
CA ALA A 283 38.26 -1.22 -1.92
C ALA A 283 37.11 -0.65 -2.73
N LEU A 284 36.86 -1.21 -3.89
CA LEU A 284 35.69 -0.95 -4.71
C LEU A 284 34.43 -1.37 -3.97
N ILE A 285 33.40 -0.56 -4.13
CA ILE A 285 32.04 -0.88 -3.67
C ILE A 285 31.39 -1.77 -4.72
N LYS A 286 30.83 -2.88 -4.30
CA LYS A 286 30.23 -3.92 -5.15
C LYS A 286 28.80 -4.18 -4.72
N LEU A 287 27.95 -4.55 -5.68
CA LEU A 287 26.65 -5.16 -5.37
C LEU A 287 26.88 -6.55 -4.75
N LYS A 288 26.10 -6.89 -3.77
CA LYS A 288 26.11 -8.23 -3.21
C LYS A 288 25.28 -9.13 -4.14
N ASN A 289 25.95 -10.02 -4.86
CA ASN A 289 25.24 -11.06 -5.61
C ASN A 289 24.45 -11.92 -4.62
N ARG A 290 23.15 -12.05 -4.85
CA ARG A 290 22.28 -12.99 -4.15
C ARG A 290 22.23 -14.31 -4.88
#